data_7dfca3c1803560f2b27a8a018345619d
#
_entry.id   7dfca3c1803560f2b27a8a018345619d
#
_cell.length_a   1.000
_cell.length_b   1.000
_cell.length_c   1.000
_cell.angle_alpha   90.00
_cell.angle_beta   90.00
_cell.angle_gamma   90.00
#
_symmetry.space_group_name_H-M   'P 1'
#
loop_
_entity.id
_entity.type
_entity.pdbx_description
1 polymer ?
#
loop_
_entity_poly.entity_id
_entity_poly.type
_entity_poly.pdbx_seq_one_letter_code
_entity_poly.pdbx_strand_id
1 'polypeptide(L)'
;MKINGEETDILRSYRSMDAEGRLAIMLGNYAVFPKIIRRAEKKIQYKIKTEQEYLRSHSRDELGVRVQTSGTSDPTFNEASTNIMIEDALKSGVIDKGILRGIKDAAVYEEDIRTVSNMRMDFELLEEIIEDLSEEDSKILKQYLVDGRLFKEIADDEGRTYEAIKKRMERIRAQIREEILECLEMNCRGGK
;
A
#
# COMPACT_ATOMS: atom_id res chain seq x y z
N MET A 1 17.01 -3.13 3.55
CA MET A 1 16.69 -3.80 4.84
C MET A 1 15.45 -4.64 4.60
N LYS A 2 15.58 -5.97 4.53
CA LYS A 2 14.40 -6.84 4.41
C LYS A 2 13.71 -6.85 5.76
N ILE A 3 12.53 -6.24 5.86
CA ILE A 3 11.71 -6.32 7.08
C ILE A 3 11.02 -7.68 7.04
N ASN A 4 11.58 -8.66 7.74
CA ASN A 4 10.95 -9.94 8.00
C ASN A 4 9.96 -9.80 9.18
N GLY A 5 9.05 -8.84 9.09
CA GLY A 5 8.02 -8.59 10.08
C GLY A 5 6.63 -8.87 9.50
N GLU A 6 5.68 -9.17 10.36
CA GLU A 6 4.28 -9.34 9.96
C GLU A 6 3.81 -8.10 9.17
N GLU A 7 2.99 -8.29 8.16
CA GLU A 7 2.53 -7.23 7.22
C GLU A 7 1.89 -6.01 7.91
N THR A 8 1.39 -6.19 9.12
CA THR A 8 0.89 -5.11 9.99
C THR A 8 2.01 -4.16 10.42
N ASP A 9 3.25 -4.67 10.51
CA ASP A 9 4.42 -3.86 10.85
C ASP A 9 4.87 -3.01 9.68
N ILE A 10 4.73 -3.50 8.43
CA ILE A 10 5.13 -2.71 7.24
C ILE A 10 4.21 -1.51 7.05
N LEU A 11 2.89 -1.67 7.19
CA LEU A 11 1.93 -0.56 7.09
C LEU A 11 2.22 0.53 8.14
N ARG A 12 2.42 0.11 9.39
CA ARG A 12 2.73 1.00 10.50
C ARG A 12 4.09 1.68 10.30
N SER A 13 5.10 0.91 9.90
CA SER A 13 6.45 1.43 9.61
C SER A 13 6.41 2.44 8.46
N TYR A 14 5.71 2.12 7.36
CA TYR A 14 5.57 3.02 6.22
C TYR A 14 4.93 4.35 6.59
N ARG A 15 3.90 4.32 7.43
CA ARG A 15 3.23 5.51 7.95
C ARG A 15 4.16 6.42 8.75
N SER A 16 5.01 5.83 9.58
CA SER A 16 5.90 6.58 10.49
C SER A 16 7.21 7.03 9.85
N MET A 17 7.57 6.51 8.67
CA MET A 17 8.82 6.84 7.99
C MET A 17 8.71 8.16 7.22
N ASP A 18 9.87 8.83 7.11
CA ASP A 18 10.09 9.92 6.17
C ASP A 18 10.20 9.40 4.73
N ALA A 19 10.37 10.31 3.76
CA ALA A 19 10.47 9.98 2.35
C ALA A 19 11.59 8.98 2.04
N GLU A 20 12.76 9.15 2.66
CA GLU A 20 13.89 8.23 2.53
C GLU A 20 13.58 6.83 3.05
N GLY A 21 12.95 6.76 4.22
CA GLY A 21 12.55 5.50 4.82
C GLY A 21 11.50 4.76 3.97
N ARG A 22 10.53 5.51 3.40
CA ARG A 22 9.53 4.94 2.48
C ARG A 22 10.18 4.37 1.22
N LEU A 23 11.10 5.12 0.59
CA LEU A 23 11.87 4.64 -0.57
C LEU A 23 12.66 3.39 -0.23
N ALA A 24 13.34 3.36 0.93
CA ALA A 24 14.09 2.19 1.37
C ALA A 24 13.20 0.96 1.59
N ILE A 25 11.98 1.13 2.12
CA ILE A 25 11.00 0.05 2.29
C ILE A 25 10.56 -0.48 0.91
N MET A 26 10.23 0.40 -0.05
CA MET A 26 9.80 0.01 -1.39
C MET A 26 10.90 -0.75 -2.13
N LEU A 27 12.11 -0.21 -2.20
CA LEU A 27 13.24 -0.87 -2.87
C LEU A 27 13.63 -2.19 -2.18
N GLY A 28 13.60 -2.24 -0.84
CA GLY A 28 13.92 -3.45 -0.08
C GLY A 28 12.91 -4.60 -0.24
N ASN A 29 11.68 -4.28 -0.66
CA ASN A 29 10.58 -5.23 -0.84
C ASN A 29 10.01 -5.20 -2.27
N TYR A 30 10.71 -4.62 -3.24
CA TYR A 30 10.21 -4.29 -4.57
C TYR A 30 9.39 -5.42 -5.22
N ALA A 31 9.96 -6.62 -5.31
CA ALA A 31 9.33 -7.77 -5.96
C ALA A 31 8.02 -8.24 -5.28
N VAL A 32 7.84 -7.93 -3.99
CA VAL A 32 6.68 -8.37 -3.20
C VAL A 32 5.79 -7.22 -2.74
N PHE A 33 6.19 -5.97 -2.99
CA PHE A 33 5.49 -4.79 -2.51
C PHE A 33 4.03 -4.70 -2.99
N PRO A 34 3.69 -4.99 -4.26
CA PRO A 34 2.31 -5.06 -4.71
C PRO A 34 1.46 -6.10 -3.96
N LYS A 35 2.08 -7.22 -3.56
CA LYS A 35 1.39 -8.24 -2.76
C LYS A 35 1.14 -7.75 -1.33
N ILE A 36 2.07 -6.99 -0.76
CA ILE A 36 1.92 -6.36 0.57
C ILE A 36 0.75 -5.40 0.56
N ILE A 37 0.68 -4.49 -0.43
CA ILE A 37 -0.44 -3.56 -0.61
C ILE A 37 -1.77 -4.33 -0.69
N ARG A 38 -1.88 -5.28 -1.61
CA ARG A 38 -3.11 -6.07 -1.82
C ARG A 38 -3.57 -6.80 -0.55
N ARG A 39 -2.65 -7.32 0.25
CA ARG A 39 -2.99 -7.99 1.50
C ARG A 39 -3.44 -7.02 2.57
N ALA A 40 -2.81 -5.85 2.67
CA ALA A 40 -3.23 -4.78 3.57
C ALA A 40 -4.66 -4.33 3.24
N GLU A 41 -4.97 -4.11 1.97
CA GLU A 41 -6.32 -3.78 1.48
C GLU A 41 -7.37 -4.81 1.90
N LYS A 42 -7.10 -6.08 1.61
CA LYS A 42 -8.02 -7.17 1.98
C LYS A 42 -8.23 -7.26 3.48
N LYS A 43 -7.17 -7.04 4.27
CA LYS A 43 -7.26 -7.08 5.74
C LYS A 43 -8.11 -5.93 6.28
N ILE A 44 -7.93 -4.72 5.75
CA ILE A 44 -8.75 -3.55 6.12
C ILE A 44 -10.21 -3.80 5.74
N GLN A 45 -10.47 -4.22 4.50
CA GLN A 45 -11.81 -4.53 4.02
C GLN A 45 -12.50 -5.59 4.89
N TYR A 46 -11.81 -6.67 5.20
CA TYR A 46 -12.33 -7.74 6.07
C TYR A 46 -12.68 -7.22 7.46
N LYS A 47 -11.81 -6.44 8.08
CA LYS A 47 -12.05 -5.89 9.42
C LYS A 47 -13.27 -4.96 9.45
N ILE A 48 -13.36 -4.02 8.50
CA ILE A 48 -14.50 -3.09 8.40
C ILE A 48 -15.82 -3.88 8.26
N LYS A 49 -15.84 -4.89 7.37
CA LYS A 49 -17.03 -5.74 7.19
C LYS A 49 -17.41 -6.48 8.45
N THR A 50 -16.47 -7.11 9.12
CA THR A 50 -16.70 -7.86 10.35
C THR A 50 -17.28 -6.96 11.45
N GLU A 51 -16.76 -5.75 11.60
CA GLU A 51 -17.29 -4.80 12.58
C GLU A 51 -18.70 -4.29 12.20
N GLN A 52 -18.96 -4.04 10.93
CA GLN A 52 -20.29 -3.68 10.45
C GLN A 52 -21.32 -4.81 10.69
N GLU A 53 -20.94 -6.07 10.45
CA GLU A 53 -21.78 -7.23 10.73
C GLU A 53 -22.06 -7.36 12.22
N TYR A 54 -21.04 -7.17 13.05
CA TYR A 54 -21.19 -7.15 14.50
C TYR A 54 -22.18 -6.07 14.95
N LEU A 55 -22.06 -4.84 14.47
CA LEU A 55 -22.97 -3.75 14.78
C LEU A 55 -24.41 -4.05 14.35
N ARG A 56 -24.59 -4.62 13.14
CA ARG A 56 -25.92 -5.01 12.64
C ARG A 56 -26.57 -6.10 13.49
N SER A 57 -25.79 -7.08 13.98
CA SER A 57 -26.33 -8.15 14.83
C SER A 57 -26.72 -7.64 16.19
N HIS A 58 -25.95 -6.75 16.81
CA HIS A 58 -26.20 -6.23 18.15
C HIS A 58 -27.25 -5.10 18.21
N SER A 59 -27.35 -4.30 17.13
CA SER A 59 -28.43 -3.28 17.06
C SER A 59 -29.83 -3.87 16.91
N ARG A 60 -29.96 -5.17 16.61
CA ARG A 60 -31.25 -5.87 16.52
C ARG A 60 -31.78 -6.32 17.88
N ASP A 61 -30.94 -6.49 18.88
CA ASP A 61 -31.33 -6.97 20.19
C ASP A 61 -31.98 -5.87 21.09
N GLU A 62 -31.75 -4.59 20.78
CA GLU A 62 -32.31 -3.47 21.54
C GLU A 62 -33.72 -3.04 21.11
N LEU A 63 -34.20 -3.49 19.94
CA LEU A 63 -35.51 -3.10 19.40
C LEU A 63 -36.51 -4.27 19.48
N GLY A 64 -37.14 -4.43 20.65
CA GLY A 64 -38.10 -5.50 20.94
C GLY A 64 -39.42 -5.47 20.16
N VAL A 65 -39.61 -4.63 19.13
CA VAL A 65 -40.78 -4.64 18.24
C VAL A 65 -40.37 -4.32 16.82
N ARG A 66 -40.52 -5.31 15.96
CA ARG A 66 -40.27 -5.16 14.51
C ARG A 66 -41.51 -4.53 13.87
N VAL A 67 -41.53 -3.21 13.72
CA VAL A 67 -42.45 -2.57 12.78
C VAL A 67 -41.95 -2.86 11.37
N GLN A 68 -42.73 -3.64 10.64
CA GLN A 68 -42.47 -3.94 9.24
C GLN A 68 -42.74 -2.67 8.41
N THR A 69 -41.74 -1.81 8.26
CA THR A 69 -41.83 -0.70 7.31
C THR A 69 -41.60 -1.27 5.92
N SER A 70 -42.56 -1.07 5.03
CA SER A 70 -42.55 -1.46 3.61
C SER A 70 -41.57 -0.67 2.76
N GLY A 71 -40.34 -0.46 3.23
CA GLY A 71 -39.23 0.05 2.45
C GLY A 71 -38.40 -1.14 2.00
N THR A 72 -38.42 -1.44 0.73
CA THR A 72 -37.61 -2.45 0.06
C THR A 72 -36.12 -2.06 0.14
N SER A 73 -35.52 -2.23 1.32
CA SER A 73 -34.07 -2.22 1.45
C SER A 73 -33.60 -3.61 1.08
N ASP A 74 -33.09 -3.77 -0.14
CA ASP A 74 -32.44 -5.01 -0.57
C ASP A 74 -31.10 -5.15 0.19
N PRO A 75 -30.98 -6.11 1.14
CA PRO A 75 -29.76 -6.28 1.93
C PRO A 75 -28.55 -6.59 1.06
N THR A 76 -28.77 -7.31 -0.04
CA THR A 76 -27.72 -7.71 -1.00
C THR A 76 -27.21 -6.49 -1.77
N PHE A 77 -28.11 -5.59 -2.20
CA PHE A 77 -27.74 -4.35 -2.86
C PHE A 77 -26.93 -3.43 -1.92
N ASN A 78 -27.35 -3.30 -0.67
CA ASN A 78 -26.65 -2.48 0.31
C ASN A 78 -25.25 -3.02 0.62
N GLU A 79 -25.11 -4.35 0.70
CA GLU A 79 -23.80 -4.98 0.93
C GLU A 79 -22.87 -4.81 -0.29
N ALA A 80 -23.38 -5.02 -1.51
CA ALA A 80 -22.63 -4.81 -2.74
C ALA A 80 -22.17 -3.35 -2.88
N SER A 81 -23.07 -2.40 -2.62
CA SER A 81 -22.73 -0.97 -2.63
C SER A 81 -21.66 -0.62 -1.61
N THR A 82 -21.76 -1.11 -0.38
CA THR A 82 -20.76 -0.88 0.67
C THR A 82 -19.39 -1.45 0.26
N ASN A 83 -19.35 -2.62 -0.38
CA ASN A 83 -18.10 -3.21 -0.86
C ASN A 83 -17.41 -2.33 -1.89
N ILE A 84 -18.16 -1.82 -2.86
CA ILE A 84 -17.65 -0.90 -3.89
C ILE A 84 -17.11 0.38 -3.23
N MET A 85 -17.85 0.96 -2.28
CA MET A 85 -17.41 2.17 -1.58
C MET A 85 -16.13 1.96 -0.77
N ILE A 86 -15.93 0.77 -0.15
CA ILE A 86 -14.67 0.44 0.54
C ILE A 86 -13.53 0.26 -0.47
N GLU A 87 -13.78 -0.39 -1.60
CA GLU A 87 -12.77 -0.55 -2.66
C GLU A 87 -12.35 0.80 -3.26
N ASP A 88 -13.29 1.70 -3.50
CA ASP A 88 -13.00 3.05 -3.99
C ASP A 88 -12.25 3.87 -2.94
N ALA A 89 -12.59 3.71 -1.65
CA ALA A 89 -11.85 4.34 -0.56
C ALA A 89 -10.40 3.85 -0.47
N LEU A 90 -10.16 2.54 -0.65
CA LEU A 90 -8.81 1.97 -0.66
C LEU A 90 -7.98 2.46 -1.85
N LYS A 91 -8.61 2.83 -2.96
CA LYS A 91 -7.94 3.44 -4.13
C LYS A 91 -7.67 4.92 -3.93
N SER A 92 -8.68 5.67 -3.47
CA SER A 92 -8.62 7.14 -3.34
C SER A 92 -7.94 7.63 -2.06
N GLY A 93 -7.81 6.77 -1.04
CA GLY A 93 -7.32 7.16 0.29
C GLY A 93 -8.36 7.89 1.15
N VAL A 94 -9.59 8.04 0.66
CA VAL A 94 -10.68 8.75 1.34
C VAL A 94 -11.88 7.85 1.51
N ILE A 95 -12.33 7.64 2.75
CA ILE A 95 -13.51 6.83 3.05
C ILE A 95 -14.69 7.72 3.47
N ASP A 96 -15.88 7.36 3.01
CA ASP A 96 -17.11 7.97 3.49
C ASP A 96 -17.32 7.64 4.97
N LYS A 97 -17.49 8.67 5.79
CA LYS A 97 -17.70 8.52 7.24
C LYS A 97 -18.96 7.72 7.59
N GLY A 98 -19.93 7.67 6.68
CA GLY A 98 -21.13 6.83 6.83
C GLY A 98 -20.80 5.35 6.92
N ILE A 99 -19.77 4.89 6.20
CA ILE A 99 -19.32 3.49 6.21
C ILE A 99 -18.73 3.10 7.57
N LEU A 100 -18.03 4.02 8.22
CA LEU A 100 -17.39 3.80 9.52
C LEU A 100 -18.26 4.17 10.70
N ARG A 101 -19.53 4.54 10.47
CA ARG A 101 -20.44 4.96 11.54
C ARG A 101 -20.68 3.84 12.55
N GLY A 102 -20.40 4.13 13.82
CA GLY A 102 -20.54 3.19 14.94
C GLY A 102 -19.34 2.26 15.14
N ILE A 103 -18.37 2.25 14.22
CA ILE A 103 -17.13 1.50 14.38
C ILE A 103 -16.24 2.22 15.41
N LYS A 104 -15.77 1.48 16.42
CA LYS A 104 -15.00 2.04 17.53
C LYS A 104 -13.67 2.63 17.07
N ASP A 105 -12.98 1.96 16.16
CA ASP A 105 -11.64 2.31 15.67
C ASP A 105 -11.68 3.01 14.31
N ALA A 106 -12.76 3.76 13.99
CA ALA A 106 -12.99 4.44 12.72
C ALA A 106 -11.77 5.28 12.26
N ALA A 107 -11.19 6.06 13.16
CA ALA A 107 -10.02 6.89 12.85
C ALA A 107 -8.78 6.06 12.45
N VAL A 108 -8.60 4.87 13.03
CA VAL A 108 -7.52 3.95 12.67
C VAL A 108 -7.73 3.43 11.26
N TYR A 109 -8.97 3.09 10.89
CA TYR A 109 -9.28 2.63 9.53
C TYR A 109 -9.13 3.74 8.49
N GLU A 110 -9.54 4.97 8.79
CA GLU A 110 -9.30 6.11 7.92
C GLU A 110 -7.80 6.28 7.62
N GLU A 111 -6.99 6.17 8.65
CA GLU A 111 -5.53 6.31 8.54
C GLU A 111 -4.89 5.13 7.81
N ASP A 112 -5.34 3.89 8.07
CA ASP A 112 -4.88 2.69 7.38
C ASP A 112 -5.20 2.76 5.87
N ILE A 113 -6.41 3.19 5.50
CA ILE A 113 -6.86 3.37 4.12
C ILE A 113 -5.99 4.40 3.40
N ARG A 114 -5.78 5.57 4.02
CA ARG A 114 -4.90 6.61 3.48
C ARG A 114 -3.48 6.10 3.28
N THR A 115 -2.95 5.36 4.26
CA THR A 115 -1.59 4.81 4.18
C THR A 115 -1.45 3.83 3.02
N VAL A 116 -2.42 2.92 2.83
CA VAL A 116 -2.39 1.94 1.74
C VAL A 116 -2.50 2.62 0.38
N SER A 117 -3.36 3.64 0.25
CA SER A 117 -3.45 4.44 -0.97
C SER A 117 -2.13 5.15 -1.29
N ASN A 118 -1.49 5.77 -0.29
CA ASN A 118 -0.18 6.38 -0.47
C ASN A 118 0.88 5.35 -0.88
N MET A 119 0.91 4.17 -0.23
CA MET A 119 1.84 3.10 -0.62
C MET A 119 1.69 2.70 -2.08
N ARG A 120 0.46 2.67 -2.60
CA ARG A 120 0.19 2.37 -4.00
C ARG A 120 0.72 3.47 -4.91
N MET A 121 0.33 4.73 -4.66
CA MET A 121 0.76 5.88 -5.47
C MET A 121 2.28 6.03 -5.48
N ASP A 122 2.91 5.90 -4.31
CA ASP A 122 4.37 6.01 -4.18
C ASP A 122 5.09 4.88 -4.95
N PHE A 123 4.51 3.67 -4.96
CA PHE A 123 5.09 2.53 -5.69
C PHE A 123 4.86 2.62 -7.20
N GLU A 124 3.69 3.06 -7.66
CA GLU A 124 3.39 3.31 -9.07
C GLU A 124 4.37 4.36 -9.63
N LEU A 125 4.61 5.46 -8.90
CA LEU A 125 5.60 6.46 -9.28
C LEU A 125 7.03 5.87 -9.34
N LEU A 126 7.40 5.03 -8.36
CA LEU A 126 8.70 4.35 -8.40
C LEU A 126 8.83 3.44 -9.62
N GLU A 127 7.78 2.73 -10.01
CA GLU A 127 7.78 1.88 -11.20
C GLU A 127 7.96 2.72 -12.48
N GLU A 128 7.25 3.84 -12.61
CA GLU A 128 7.40 4.78 -13.74
C GLU A 128 8.85 5.31 -13.85
N ILE A 129 9.44 5.76 -12.73
CA ILE A 129 10.83 6.22 -12.72
C ILE A 129 11.81 5.10 -13.13
N ILE A 130 11.57 3.85 -12.71
CA ILE A 130 12.40 2.71 -13.09
C ILE A 130 12.23 2.36 -14.59
N GLU A 131 11.04 2.57 -15.15
CA GLU A 131 10.77 2.36 -16.57
C GLU A 131 11.43 3.45 -17.44
N ASP A 132 11.57 4.66 -16.93
CA ASP A 132 12.24 5.78 -17.62
C ASP A 132 13.78 5.69 -17.61
N LEU A 133 14.35 4.77 -16.82
CA LEU A 133 15.79 4.49 -16.87
C LEU A 133 16.21 3.93 -18.24
N SER A 134 17.50 4.07 -18.57
CA SER A 134 18.02 3.37 -19.76
C SER A 134 17.77 1.87 -19.67
N GLU A 135 17.55 1.21 -20.82
CA GLU A 135 17.27 -0.23 -20.89
C GLU A 135 18.30 -1.07 -20.12
N GLU A 136 19.59 -0.70 -20.22
CA GLU A 136 20.65 -1.39 -19.47
C GLU A 136 20.54 -1.15 -17.95
N ASP A 137 20.23 0.09 -17.50
CA ASP A 137 20.12 0.42 -16.07
C ASP A 137 18.89 -0.25 -15.45
N SER A 138 17.75 -0.21 -16.15
CA SER A 138 16.52 -0.89 -15.74
C SER A 138 16.73 -2.41 -15.63
N LYS A 139 17.42 -3.03 -16.60
CA LYS A 139 17.75 -4.47 -16.59
C LYS A 139 18.61 -4.84 -15.37
N ILE A 140 19.70 -4.13 -15.12
CA ILE A 140 20.59 -4.38 -13.98
C ILE A 140 19.86 -4.20 -12.66
N LEU A 141 19.04 -3.15 -12.55
CA LEU A 141 18.26 -2.90 -11.35
C LEU A 141 17.23 -4.00 -11.09
N LYS A 142 16.50 -4.44 -12.14
CA LYS A 142 15.50 -5.53 -12.03
C LYS A 142 16.15 -6.86 -11.66
N GLN A 143 17.31 -7.20 -12.20
CA GLN A 143 18.07 -8.39 -11.78
C GLN A 143 18.38 -8.37 -10.27
N TYR A 144 18.71 -7.20 -9.73
CA TYR A 144 18.99 -7.04 -8.32
C TYR A 144 17.71 -7.07 -7.45
N LEU A 145 16.67 -6.30 -7.83
CA LEU A 145 15.47 -6.09 -7.03
C LEU A 145 14.47 -7.25 -7.13
N VAL A 146 14.32 -7.83 -8.32
CA VAL A 146 13.32 -8.87 -8.62
C VAL A 146 13.93 -10.26 -8.49
N ASP A 147 15.05 -10.50 -9.17
CA ASP A 147 15.68 -11.82 -9.19
C ASP A 147 16.55 -12.07 -7.95
N GLY A 148 16.83 -11.03 -7.15
CA GLY A 148 17.63 -11.11 -5.93
C GLY A 148 19.11 -11.44 -6.17
N ARG A 149 19.61 -11.18 -7.37
CA ARG A 149 20.99 -11.52 -7.79
C ARG A 149 22.01 -10.63 -7.08
N LEU A 150 23.15 -11.21 -6.77
CA LEU A 150 24.27 -10.49 -6.20
C LEU A 150 25.00 -9.67 -7.29
N PHE A 151 25.63 -8.56 -6.91
CA PHE A 151 26.40 -7.73 -7.85
C PHE A 151 27.50 -8.49 -8.59
N LYS A 152 28.05 -9.53 -7.96
CA LYS A 152 29.08 -10.39 -8.60
C LYS A 152 28.46 -11.21 -9.74
N GLU A 153 27.28 -11.80 -9.53
CA GLU A 153 26.58 -12.59 -10.55
C GLU A 153 26.16 -11.71 -11.73
N ILE A 154 25.67 -10.48 -11.43
CA ILE A 154 25.31 -9.50 -12.46
C ILE A 154 26.57 -9.08 -13.26
N ALA A 155 27.71 -8.90 -12.58
CA ALA A 155 28.97 -8.52 -13.23
C ALA A 155 29.47 -9.61 -14.17
N ASP A 156 29.41 -10.86 -13.75
CA ASP A 156 29.82 -12.01 -14.56
C ASP A 156 28.94 -12.13 -15.82
N ASP A 157 27.64 -11.97 -15.71
CA ASP A 157 26.70 -12.03 -16.83
C ASP A 157 26.81 -10.88 -17.81
N GLU A 158 27.05 -9.66 -17.30
CA GLU A 158 27.20 -8.47 -18.15
C GLU A 158 28.65 -8.31 -18.69
N GLY A 159 29.55 -9.25 -18.38
CA GLY A 159 30.96 -9.18 -18.78
C GLY A 159 31.69 -7.94 -18.24
N ARG A 160 31.30 -7.46 -17.05
CA ARG A 160 31.83 -6.26 -16.38
C ARG A 160 32.51 -6.61 -15.07
N THR A 161 33.23 -5.67 -14.51
CA THR A 161 33.82 -5.85 -13.17
C THR A 161 32.79 -5.57 -12.09
N TYR A 162 32.94 -6.23 -10.94
CA TYR A 162 32.11 -5.97 -9.74
C TYR A 162 32.05 -4.48 -9.38
N GLU A 163 33.20 -3.79 -9.40
CA GLU A 163 33.27 -2.37 -9.08
C GLU A 163 32.49 -1.50 -10.08
N ALA A 164 32.47 -1.88 -11.36
CA ALA A 164 31.70 -1.18 -12.39
C ALA A 164 30.20 -1.31 -12.14
N ILE A 165 29.72 -2.53 -11.83
CA ILE A 165 28.31 -2.77 -11.48
C ILE A 165 27.93 -2.04 -10.19
N LYS A 166 28.77 -2.08 -9.16
CA LYS A 166 28.53 -1.36 -7.91
C LYS A 166 28.37 0.14 -8.12
N LYS A 167 29.30 0.78 -8.81
CA LYS A 167 29.22 2.22 -9.13
C LYS A 167 28.00 2.56 -9.99
N ARG A 168 27.65 1.69 -10.92
CA ARG A 168 26.47 1.88 -11.75
C ARG A 168 25.20 1.81 -10.91
N MET A 169 25.10 0.84 -10.00
CA MET A 169 23.96 0.70 -9.08
C MET A 169 23.84 1.90 -8.11
N GLU A 170 24.96 2.43 -7.64
CA GLU A 170 24.97 3.64 -6.81
C GLU A 170 24.43 4.85 -7.58
N ARG A 171 24.80 5.02 -8.86
CA ARG A 171 24.29 6.08 -9.74
C ARG A 171 22.79 5.92 -10.00
N ILE A 172 22.32 4.70 -10.33
CA ILE A 172 20.91 4.42 -10.56
C ILE A 172 20.08 4.78 -9.32
N ARG A 173 20.54 4.37 -8.15
CA ARG A 173 19.86 4.69 -6.88
C ARG A 173 19.86 6.18 -6.59
N ALA A 174 20.92 6.90 -6.89
CA ALA A 174 20.98 8.34 -6.73
C ALA A 174 19.99 9.05 -7.65
N GLN A 175 19.89 8.63 -8.91
CA GLN A 175 18.90 9.15 -9.85
C GLN A 175 17.47 8.91 -9.39
N ILE A 176 17.11 7.68 -9.05
CA ILE A 176 15.77 7.35 -8.53
C ILE A 176 15.45 8.21 -7.31
N ARG A 177 16.40 8.35 -6.40
CA ARG A 177 16.23 9.14 -5.20
C ARG A 177 15.95 10.61 -5.51
N GLU A 178 16.73 11.22 -6.40
CA GLU A 178 16.58 12.62 -6.81
C GLU A 178 15.19 12.87 -7.41
N GLU A 179 14.68 11.96 -8.24
CA GLU A 179 13.40 12.11 -8.91
C GLU A 179 12.19 11.88 -8.00
N ILE A 180 12.28 10.94 -7.04
CA ILE A 180 11.10 10.52 -6.25
C ILE A 180 10.93 11.29 -4.93
N LEU A 181 12.02 11.77 -4.31
CA LEU A 181 11.94 12.26 -2.92
C LEU A 181 11.00 13.45 -2.75
N GLU A 182 10.97 14.39 -3.68
CA GLU A 182 10.08 15.55 -3.59
C GLU A 182 8.60 15.12 -3.52
N CYS A 183 8.22 14.15 -4.33
CA CYS A 183 6.84 13.61 -4.34
C CYS A 183 6.53 12.85 -3.05
N LEU A 184 7.46 12.02 -2.56
CA LEU A 184 7.28 11.30 -1.30
C LEU A 184 7.16 12.25 -0.10
N GLU A 185 7.91 13.37 -0.09
CA GLU A 185 7.79 14.37 0.97
C GLU A 185 6.43 15.05 0.98
N MET A 186 5.85 15.35 -0.19
CA MET A 186 4.49 15.91 -0.28
C MET A 186 3.47 14.95 0.33
N ASN A 187 3.55 13.66 0.04
CA ASN A 187 2.68 12.63 0.61
C ASN A 187 2.89 12.43 2.12
N CYS A 188 4.11 12.68 2.64
CA CYS A 188 4.38 12.67 4.07
C CYS A 188 3.71 13.84 4.81
N ARG A 189 3.61 15.03 4.17
CA ARG A 189 3.04 16.26 4.78
C ARG A 189 1.51 16.25 4.79
N GLY A 190 0.88 15.62 3.81
CA GLY A 190 -0.59 15.53 3.69
C GLY A 190 -1.28 14.66 4.75
N GLY A 191 -0.53 14.03 5.64
CA GLY A 191 -1.04 13.16 6.71
C GLY A 191 -1.04 13.79 8.13
N LYS A 192 -0.77 15.09 8.25
CA LYS A 192 -0.81 15.82 9.55
C LYS A 192 -2.04 16.66 9.69
#